data_82426e205c9bf62515e293660c97cf76
#
_entry.id   82426e205c9bf62515e293660c97cf76
#
_cell.length_a   1.000
_cell.length_b   1.000
_cell.length_c   1.000
_cell.angle_alpha   90.00
_cell.angle_beta   90.00
_cell.angle_gamma   90.00
#
_symmetry.space_group_name_H-M   'P 1'
#
loop_
_entity.id
_entity.type
_entity.pdbx_description
1 polymer ?
#
loop_
_entity_poly.entity_id
_entity_poly.type
_entity_poly.pdbx_seq_one_letter_code
_entity_poly.pdbx_strand_id
1 'polypeptide(L)'
;EISECLVGSEMCIRDRMKDQQKTLFRMHFEPGDLIKLPNILCYIRIILVPVFCWLYLNAGTPHDFAMAAVVVIVSGLTDFLDGQIARRCNMITDLGKVLDPIADKLMQLAMLVCATVRVHYMAVLVGVLVIKEIVTAVVGAVVIKTCRKRLNGAKWYGKVCTFVLYVIMIAFILLPDIPSNIRTILFALCLISLAVSFIMYIRIYAIMIADTKKRGDEEFKVY
;
A
#
# COMPACT_ATOMS: atom_id res chain seq x y z
N GLU A 1 30.07 23.49 -36.09
CA GLU A 1 30.72 22.80 -34.95
C GLU A 1 29.91 22.89 -33.65
N ILE A 2 29.29 24.07 -33.32
CA ILE A 2 28.50 24.18 -32.07
C ILE A 2 27.15 23.42 -32.13
N SER A 3 26.55 23.30 -33.31
CA SER A 3 25.28 22.57 -33.50
C SER A 3 25.43 21.05 -33.42
N GLU A 4 26.52 20.48 -33.85
CA GLU A 4 26.80 19.04 -33.77
C GLU A 4 27.09 18.59 -32.31
N CYS A 5 27.72 19.46 -31.53
CA CYS A 5 27.97 19.17 -30.10
C CYS A 5 26.69 19.20 -29.27
N LEU A 6 25.73 20.06 -29.59
CA LEU A 6 24.40 20.13 -28.94
C LEU A 6 23.54 18.91 -29.32
N VAL A 7 23.50 18.49 -30.56
CA VAL A 7 22.76 17.30 -31.02
C VAL A 7 23.32 16.02 -30.39
N GLY A 8 24.65 15.91 -30.26
CA GLY A 8 25.30 14.79 -29.60
C GLY A 8 25.00 14.73 -28.09
N SER A 9 24.89 15.86 -27.42
CA SER A 9 24.55 15.93 -25.99
C SER A 9 23.08 15.57 -25.74
N GLU A 10 22.14 16.02 -26.57
CA GLU A 10 20.72 15.67 -26.47
C GLU A 10 20.46 14.19 -26.77
N MET A 11 21.17 13.62 -27.74
CA MET A 11 21.07 12.21 -28.07
C MET A 11 21.62 11.33 -26.93
N CYS A 12 22.72 11.74 -26.31
CA CYS A 12 23.31 11.05 -25.17
C CYS A 12 22.41 11.15 -23.91
N ILE A 13 21.73 12.28 -23.71
CA ILE A 13 20.76 12.46 -22.61
C ILE A 13 19.52 11.61 -22.87
N ARG A 14 19.02 11.56 -24.10
CA ARG A 14 17.85 10.76 -24.50
C ARG A 14 18.11 9.27 -24.40
N ASP A 15 19.30 8.81 -24.77
CA ASP A 15 19.68 7.40 -24.64
C ASP A 15 19.91 7.01 -23.18
N ARG A 16 20.51 7.87 -22.37
CA ARG A 16 20.64 7.67 -20.92
C ARG A 16 19.28 7.64 -20.23
N MET A 17 18.31 8.45 -20.69
CA MET A 17 16.93 8.41 -20.18
C MET A 17 16.18 7.15 -20.64
N LYS A 18 16.41 6.65 -21.86
CA LYS A 18 15.86 5.38 -22.33
C LYS A 18 16.43 4.17 -21.58
N ASP A 19 17.70 4.17 -21.25
CA ASP A 19 18.34 3.12 -20.46
C ASP A 19 17.88 3.15 -19.01
N GLN A 20 17.74 4.31 -18.40
CA GLN A 20 17.09 4.45 -17.09
C GLN A 20 15.63 4.00 -17.11
N GLN A 21 14.89 4.21 -18.20
CA GLN A 21 13.52 3.71 -18.35
C GLN A 21 13.45 2.19 -18.49
N LYS A 22 14.38 1.58 -19.24
CA LYS A 22 14.47 0.10 -19.34
C LYS A 22 14.79 -0.52 -17.98
N THR A 23 15.66 0.10 -17.19
CA THR A 23 16.04 -0.35 -15.85
C THR A 23 14.89 -0.18 -14.84
N LEU A 24 14.06 0.87 -14.97
CA LEU A 24 12.89 1.11 -14.12
C LEU A 24 11.75 0.09 -14.33
N PHE A 25 11.69 -0.56 -15.49
CA PHE A 25 10.65 -1.54 -15.84
C PHE A 25 11.13 -3.00 -15.78
N ARG A 26 12.45 -3.23 -15.68
CA ARG A 26 13.03 -4.56 -15.52
C ARG A 26 13.06 -4.92 -14.04
N MET A 27 12.04 -5.62 -13.56
CA MET A 27 12.12 -6.32 -12.28
C MET A 27 13.20 -7.40 -12.42
N HIS A 28 14.31 -7.24 -11.72
CA HIS A 28 15.37 -8.25 -11.65
C HIS A 28 14.98 -9.22 -10.53
N PHE A 29 14.48 -10.38 -10.92
CA PHE A 29 14.23 -11.49 -9.98
C PHE A 29 15.45 -12.37 -9.96
N GLU A 30 16.27 -12.24 -8.93
CA GLU A 30 17.35 -13.21 -8.66
C GLU A 30 16.77 -14.34 -7.80
N PRO A 31 17.11 -15.63 -8.09
CA PRO A 31 16.64 -16.75 -7.25
C PRO A 31 17.00 -16.59 -5.78
N GLY A 32 18.12 -15.91 -5.47
CA GLY A 32 18.55 -15.56 -4.11
C GLY A 32 17.66 -14.55 -3.39
N ASP A 33 16.84 -13.78 -4.12
CA ASP A 33 15.93 -12.80 -3.53
C ASP A 33 14.81 -13.47 -2.72
N LEU A 34 14.40 -14.68 -3.10
CA LEU A 34 13.35 -15.45 -2.42
C LEU A 34 13.69 -15.72 -0.94
N ILE A 35 14.95 -15.88 -0.61
CA ILE A 35 15.45 -16.31 0.73
C ILE A 35 15.95 -15.11 1.55
N LYS A 36 15.94 -13.90 1.00
CA LYS A 36 16.33 -12.72 1.78
C LYS A 36 15.37 -12.50 2.97
N LEU A 37 15.94 -12.18 4.11
CA LEU A 37 15.20 -12.04 5.38
C LEU A 37 13.92 -11.20 5.30
N PRO A 38 13.92 -10.01 4.64
CA PRO A 38 12.69 -9.23 4.50
C PRO A 38 11.59 -10.01 3.76
N ASN A 39 11.93 -10.73 2.68
CA ASN A 39 10.94 -11.47 1.90
C ASN A 39 10.36 -12.66 2.68
N ILE A 40 11.17 -13.31 3.53
CA ILE A 40 10.68 -14.36 4.45
C ILE A 40 9.64 -13.79 5.40
N LEU A 41 9.86 -12.60 5.96
CA LEU A 41 8.89 -11.95 6.85
C LEU A 41 7.58 -11.62 6.13
N CYS A 42 7.63 -11.23 4.85
CA CYS A 42 6.43 -11.05 4.03
C CYS A 42 5.67 -12.37 3.80
N TYR A 43 6.36 -13.49 3.58
CA TYR A 43 5.72 -14.81 3.46
C TYR A 43 5.06 -15.24 4.77
N ILE A 44 5.73 -15.03 5.91
CA ILE A 44 5.15 -15.28 7.23
C ILE A 44 3.87 -14.47 7.40
N ARG A 45 3.86 -13.19 7.02
CA ARG A 45 2.67 -12.34 7.09
C ARG A 45 1.53 -12.87 6.22
N ILE A 46 1.81 -13.33 5.00
CA ILE A 46 0.79 -13.93 4.13
C ILE A 46 0.20 -15.20 4.77
N ILE A 47 1.02 -16.02 5.43
CA ILE A 47 0.57 -17.23 6.15
C ILE A 47 -0.25 -16.85 7.40
N LEU A 48 0.07 -15.75 8.07
CA LEU A 48 -0.69 -15.27 9.23
C LEU A 48 -2.12 -14.83 8.86
N VAL A 49 -2.40 -14.50 7.59
CA VAL A 49 -3.77 -14.13 7.14
C VAL A 49 -4.77 -15.28 7.35
N PRO A 50 -4.58 -16.47 6.79
CA PRO A 50 -5.51 -17.58 7.02
C PRO A 50 -5.53 -18.04 8.48
N VAL A 51 -4.41 -17.96 9.21
CA VAL A 51 -4.36 -18.25 10.64
C VAL A 51 -5.25 -17.29 11.42
N PHE A 52 -5.18 -15.99 11.13
CA PHE A 52 -6.07 -14.98 11.71
C PHE A 52 -7.54 -15.29 11.41
N CYS A 53 -7.87 -15.54 10.13
CA CYS A 53 -9.25 -15.85 9.74
C CYS A 53 -9.79 -17.06 10.50
N TRP A 54 -9.00 -18.13 10.61
CA TRP A 54 -9.41 -19.34 11.32
C TRP A 54 -9.63 -19.07 12.81
N LEU A 55 -8.72 -18.39 13.47
CA LEU A 55 -8.84 -18.04 14.89
C LEU A 55 -10.07 -17.16 15.13
N TYR A 56 -10.25 -16.10 14.35
CA TYR A 56 -11.34 -15.14 14.55
C TYR A 56 -12.72 -15.75 14.29
N LEU A 57 -12.86 -16.54 13.23
CA LEU A 57 -14.16 -17.15 12.86
C LEU A 57 -14.58 -18.24 13.85
N ASN A 58 -13.63 -18.96 14.45
CA ASN A 58 -13.90 -19.98 15.45
C ASN A 58 -13.87 -19.43 16.90
N ALA A 59 -13.63 -18.13 17.09
CA ALA A 59 -13.55 -17.52 18.40
C ALA A 59 -14.91 -17.56 19.12
N GLY A 60 -14.96 -18.20 20.28
CA GLY A 60 -16.12 -18.29 21.16
C GLY A 60 -15.90 -17.65 22.53
N THR A 61 -14.66 -17.45 22.93
CA THR A 61 -14.29 -16.89 24.23
C THR A 61 -13.47 -15.60 24.07
N PRO A 62 -13.45 -14.70 25.08
CA PRO A 62 -12.58 -13.53 25.05
C PRO A 62 -11.10 -13.85 24.83
N HIS A 63 -10.66 -15.01 25.33
CA HIS A 63 -9.29 -15.50 25.11
C HIS A 63 -9.01 -15.79 23.63
N ASP A 64 -9.95 -16.38 22.89
CA ASP A 64 -9.79 -16.69 21.46
C ASP A 64 -9.65 -15.41 20.65
N PHE A 65 -10.45 -14.38 20.98
CA PHE A 65 -10.32 -13.06 20.36
C PHE A 65 -8.96 -12.40 20.66
N ALA A 66 -8.47 -12.54 21.89
CA ALA A 66 -7.14 -12.07 22.24
C ALA A 66 -6.05 -12.76 21.41
N MET A 67 -6.16 -14.06 21.17
CA MET A 67 -5.24 -14.81 20.31
C MET A 67 -5.29 -14.32 18.86
N ALA A 68 -6.48 -14.06 18.31
CA ALA A 68 -6.62 -13.46 16.98
C ALA A 68 -6.00 -12.05 16.90
N ALA A 69 -6.19 -11.22 17.95
CA ALA A 69 -5.57 -9.90 18.02
C ALA A 69 -4.03 -9.98 18.09
N VAL A 70 -3.47 -10.94 18.83
CA VAL A 70 -2.01 -11.17 18.87
C VAL A 70 -1.47 -11.46 17.48
N VAL A 71 -2.15 -12.28 16.68
CA VAL A 71 -1.74 -12.56 15.29
C VAL A 71 -1.67 -11.28 14.46
N VAL A 72 -2.66 -10.39 14.58
CA VAL A 72 -2.68 -9.09 13.88
C VAL A 72 -1.53 -8.20 14.35
N ILE A 73 -1.28 -8.14 15.67
CA ILE A 73 -0.17 -7.35 16.22
C ILE A 73 1.17 -7.88 15.75
N VAL A 74 1.38 -9.21 15.78
CA VAL A 74 2.60 -9.84 15.26
C VAL A 74 2.79 -9.55 13.78
N SER A 75 1.72 -9.61 12.98
CA SER A 75 1.75 -9.25 11.56
C SER A 75 2.18 -7.78 11.34
N GLY A 76 1.64 -6.84 12.12
CA GLY A 76 2.04 -5.44 12.06
C GLY A 76 3.48 -5.18 12.51
N LEU A 77 3.95 -5.89 13.54
CA LEU A 77 5.34 -5.82 14.01
C LEU A 77 6.31 -6.38 12.98
N THR A 78 5.99 -7.49 12.32
CA THR A 78 6.82 -8.07 11.25
C THR A 78 6.93 -7.10 10.07
N ASP A 79 5.85 -6.39 9.67
CA ASP A 79 5.88 -5.33 8.64
C ASP A 79 6.82 -4.18 9.00
N PHE A 80 6.79 -3.75 10.25
CA PHE A 80 7.68 -2.70 10.72
C PHE A 80 9.15 -3.13 10.73
N LEU A 81 9.40 -4.37 11.14
CA LEU A 81 10.75 -4.94 11.24
C LEU A 81 11.37 -5.19 9.86
N ASP A 82 10.63 -5.79 8.92
CA ASP A 82 11.15 -6.07 7.57
C ASP A 82 11.51 -4.78 6.82
N GLY A 83 10.67 -3.75 6.93
CA GLY A 83 10.96 -2.43 6.39
C GLY A 83 12.19 -1.74 7.02
N GLN A 84 12.48 -1.98 8.30
CA GLN A 84 13.70 -1.48 8.94
C GLN A 84 14.94 -2.28 8.53
N ILE A 85 14.85 -3.61 8.54
CA ILE A 85 15.94 -4.52 8.17
C ILE A 85 16.34 -4.28 6.71
N ALA A 86 15.36 -4.23 5.79
CA ALA A 86 15.61 -3.98 4.37
C ALA A 86 16.40 -2.68 4.13
N ARG A 87 16.06 -1.61 4.89
CA ARG A 87 16.76 -0.31 4.78
C ARG A 87 18.12 -0.29 5.44
N ARG A 88 18.28 -0.90 6.63
CA ARG A 88 19.55 -0.90 7.37
C ARG A 88 20.59 -1.84 6.77
N CYS A 89 20.16 -2.97 6.22
CA CYS A 89 21.04 -3.98 5.65
C CYS A 89 21.22 -3.86 4.12
N ASN A 90 20.65 -2.81 3.48
CA ASN A 90 20.64 -2.66 2.01
C ASN A 90 20.13 -3.90 1.25
N MET A 91 19.18 -4.65 1.87
CA MET A 91 18.57 -5.86 1.31
C MET A 91 17.24 -5.58 0.61
N ILE A 92 17.13 -4.42 -0.04
CA ILE A 92 15.91 -4.05 -0.76
C ILE A 92 15.86 -4.86 -2.05
N THR A 93 14.84 -5.73 -2.19
CA THR A 93 14.60 -6.54 -3.38
C THR A 93 13.41 -6.01 -4.17
N ASP A 94 13.40 -6.23 -5.49
CA ASP A 94 12.24 -5.87 -6.31
C ASP A 94 11.02 -6.75 -5.99
N LEU A 95 11.26 -8.00 -5.59
CA LEU A 95 10.23 -8.92 -5.10
C LEU A 95 9.58 -8.41 -3.81
N GLY A 96 10.37 -7.97 -2.81
CA GLY A 96 9.86 -7.41 -1.55
C GLY A 96 8.99 -6.18 -1.78
N LYS A 97 9.40 -5.26 -2.66
CA LYS A 97 8.61 -4.06 -3.01
C LYS A 97 7.20 -4.37 -3.54
N VAL A 98 6.98 -5.58 -4.06
CA VAL A 98 5.66 -6.05 -4.54
C VAL A 98 4.94 -6.85 -3.46
N LEU A 99 5.64 -7.73 -2.74
CA LEU A 99 5.07 -8.60 -1.72
C LEU A 99 4.57 -7.82 -0.50
N ASP A 100 5.33 -6.81 -0.04
CA ASP A 100 4.95 -6.00 1.13
C ASP A 100 3.56 -5.36 0.99
N PRO A 101 3.27 -4.58 -0.08
CA PRO A 101 1.93 -4.01 -0.26
C PRO A 101 0.83 -5.06 -0.38
N ILE A 102 1.12 -6.22 -0.98
CA ILE A 102 0.14 -7.30 -1.12
C ILE A 102 -0.19 -7.91 0.24
N ALA A 103 0.83 -8.28 1.02
CA ALA A 103 0.65 -8.88 2.34
C ALA A 103 -0.13 -7.96 3.29
N ASP A 104 0.22 -6.66 3.30
CA ASP A 104 -0.47 -5.64 4.11
C ASP A 104 -1.96 -5.52 3.72
N LYS A 105 -2.26 -5.43 2.42
CA LYS A 105 -3.63 -5.32 1.93
C LYS A 105 -4.46 -6.59 2.17
N LEU A 106 -3.86 -7.77 2.08
CA LEU A 106 -4.50 -9.02 2.40
C LEU A 106 -4.91 -9.09 3.87
N MET A 107 -4.05 -8.67 4.79
CA MET A 107 -4.37 -8.64 6.22
C MET A 107 -5.48 -7.63 6.52
N GLN A 108 -5.42 -6.41 5.95
CA GLN A 108 -6.48 -5.41 6.09
C GLN A 108 -7.83 -5.92 5.61
N LEU A 109 -7.85 -6.53 4.43
CA LEU A 109 -9.07 -7.10 3.84
C LEU A 109 -9.62 -8.24 4.70
N ALA A 110 -8.75 -9.14 5.15
CA ALA A 110 -9.13 -10.26 6.01
C ALA A 110 -9.78 -9.80 7.32
N MET A 111 -9.19 -8.79 8.00
CA MET A 111 -9.77 -8.21 9.23
C MET A 111 -11.18 -7.67 8.98
N LEU A 112 -11.36 -6.87 7.92
CA LEU A 112 -12.66 -6.27 7.59
C LEU A 112 -13.68 -7.32 7.18
N VAL A 113 -13.31 -8.28 6.32
CA VAL A 113 -14.21 -9.36 5.90
C VAL A 113 -14.63 -10.24 7.08
N CYS A 114 -13.70 -10.64 7.94
CA CYS A 114 -14.03 -11.40 9.14
C CYS A 114 -14.96 -10.62 10.08
N ALA A 115 -14.74 -9.31 10.23
CA ALA A 115 -15.60 -8.46 11.04
C ALA A 115 -17.05 -8.38 10.50
N THR A 116 -17.27 -8.53 9.18
CA THR A 116 -18.63 -8.52 8.59
C THR A 116 -19.49 -9.69 9.08
N VAL A 117 -18.88 -10.81 9.42
CA VAL A 117 -19.61 -12.01 9.93
C VAL A 117 -20.35 -11.69 11.23
N ARG A 118 -19.76 -10.82 12.08
CA ARG A 118 -20.36 -10.42 13.36
C ARG A 118 -21.13 -9.10 13.28
N VAL A 119 -20.71 -8.21 12.40
CA VAL A 119 -21.22 -6.85 12.29
C VAL A 119 -21.46 -6.53 10.81
N HIS A 120 -22.68 -6.80 10.32
CA HIS A 120 -23.04 -6.74 8.90
C HIS A 120 -22.72 -5.39 8.21
N TYR A 121 -22.87 -4.27 8.90
CA TYR A 121 -22.58 -2.96 8.31
C TYR A 121 -21.06 -2.73 8.05
N MET A 122 -20.18 -3.57 8.60
CA MET A 122 -18.74 -3.57 8.25
C MET A 122 -18.50 -3.90 6.78
N ALA A 123 -19.45 -4.53 6.08
CA ALA A 123 -19.40 -4.76 4.64
C ALA A 123 -19.25 -3.45 3.85
N VAL A 124 -19.78 -2.34 4.36
CA VAL A 124 -19.58 -1.02 3.74
C VAL A 124 -18.10 -0.62 3.75
N LEU A 125 -17.38 -0.85 4.86
CA LEU A 125 -15.93 -0.58 4.93
C LEU A 125 -15.14 -1.47 3.97
N VAL A 126 -15.53 -2.74 3.82
CA VAL A 126 -14.92 -3.64 2.83
C VAL A 126 -15.11 -3.06 1.43
N GLY A 127 -16.33 -2.68 1.06
CA GLY A 127 -16.62 -2.08 -0.25
C GLY A 127 -15.81 -0.80 -0.51
N VAL A 128 -15.79 0.11 0.46
CA VAL A 128 -15.03 1.38 0.37
C VAL A 128 -13.53 1.11 0.26
N LEU A 129 -12.97 0.17 1.04
CA LEU A 129 -11.57 -0.21 0.95
C LEU A 129 -11.23 -0.77 -0.43
N VAL A 130 -12.01 -1.73 -0.93
CA VAL A 130 -11.76 -2.37 -2.23
C VAL A 130 -11.85 -1.35 -3.37
N ILE A 131 -12.89 -0.52 -3.39
CA ILE A 131 -13.05 0.54 -4.40
C ILE A 131 -11.86 1.50 -4.35
N LYS A 132 -11.49 1.96 -3.16
CA LYS A 132 -10.34 2.85 -2.96
C LYS A 132 -9.05 2.22 -3.51
N GLU A 133 -8.76 0.95 -3.19
CA GLU A 133 -7.54 0.28 -3.65
C GLU A 133 -7.54 0.09 -5.17
N ILE A 134 -8.66 -0.32 -5.76
CA ILE A 134 -8.78 -0.47 -7.23
C ILE A 134 -8.56 0.88 -7.92
N VAL A 135 -9.27 1.92 -7.49
CA VAL A 135 -9.15 3.26 -8.11
C VAL A 135 -7.73 3.81 -7.95
N THR A 136 -7.13 3.68 -6.77
CA THR A 136 -5.76 4.14 -6.52
C THR A 136 -4.75 3.38 -7.38
N ALA A 137 -4.92 2.07 -7.56
CA ALA A 137 -4.06 1.25 -8.41
C ALA A 137 -4.20 1.62 -9.89
N VAL A 138 -5.44 1.75 -10.39
CA VAL A 138 -5.71 2.11 -11.79
C VAL A 138 -5.19 3.51 -12.11
N VAL A 139 -5.54 4.50 -11.29
CA VAL A 139 -5.08 5.89 -11.51
C VAL A 139 -3.57 5.98 -11.36
N GLY A 140 -2.97 5.28 -10.40
CA GLY A 140 -1.52 5.19 -10.25
C GLY A 140 -0.83 4.60 -11.47
N ALA A 141 -1.38 3.52 -12.06
CA ALA A 141 -0.87 2.92 -13.28
C ALA A 141 -0.96 3.88 -14.49
N VAL A 142 -2.09 4.60 -14.62
CA VAL A 142 -2.27 5.62 -15.66
C VAL A 142 -1.25 6.74 -15.50
N VAL A 143 -1.06 7.26 -14.27
CA VAL A 143 -0.07 8.32 -13.99
C VAL A 143 1.34 7.88 -14.32
N ILE A 144 1.73 6.66 -13.94
CA ILE A 144 3.06 6.11 -14.28
C ILE A 144 3.24 6.04 -15.80
N LYS A 145 2.22 5.58 -16.52
CA LYS A 145 2.28 5.44 -17.99
C LYS A 145 2.32 6.79 -18.70
N THR A 146 1.53 7.76 -18.24
CA THR A 146 1.38 9.08 -18.88
C THR A 146 2.51 10.03 -18.47
N CYS A 147 2.77 10.16 -17.18
CA CYS A 147 3.73 11.12 -16.65
C CYS A 147 5.15 10.58 -16.56
N ARG A 148 5.37 9.26 -16.78
CA ARG A 148 6.66 8.55 -16.62
C ARG A 148 7.35 8.83 -15.28
N LYS A 149 6.58 9.23 -14.28
CA LYS A 149 7.04 9.50 -12.90
C LYS A 149 6.35 8.55 -11.94
N ARG A 150 7.09 7.97 -11.00
CA ARG A 150 6.54 7.22 -9.87
C ARG A 150 6.35 8.16 -8.69
N LEU A 151 5.29 7.94 -7.92
CA LEU A 151 5.17 8.52 -6.59
C LEU A 151 6.33 8.00 -5.73
N ASN A 152 7.21 8.89 -5.27
CA ASN A 152 8.31 8.54 -4.38
C ASN A 152 7.74 8.21 -2.99
N GLY A 153 7.45 6.92 -2.77
CA GLY A 153 7.04 6.37 -1.49
C GLY A 153 5.58 6.62 -1.11
N ALA A 154 5.10 5.84 -0.14
CA ALA A 154 3.79 6.05 0.46
C ALA A 154 3.76 7.38 1.20
N LYS A 155 2.77 8.23 0.88
CA LYS A 155 2.59 9.50 1.58
C LYS A 155 2.17 9.24 3.02
N TRP A 156 2.58 10.11 3.93
CA TRP A 156 2.34 9.96 5.38
C TRP A 156 0.87 9.73 5.75
N TYR A 157 -0.07 10.36 5.04
CA TYR A 157 -1.52 10.19 5.28
C TYR A 157 -2.00 8.76 4.96
N GLY A 158 -1.41 8.08 3.96
CA GLY A 158 -1.70 6.67 3.71
C GLY A 158 -1.26 5.79 4.88
N LYS A 159 -0.10 6.06 5.47
CA LYS A 159 0.41 5.35 6.65
C LYS A 159 -0.46 5.59 7.88
N VAL A 160 -0.90 6.85 8.11
CA VAL A 160 -1.81 7.18 9.20
C VAL A 160 -3.15 6.45 9.04
N CYS A 161 -3.71 6.45 7.83
CA CYS A 161 -4.96 5.73 7.54
C CYS A 161 -4.84 4.23 7.86
N THR A 162 -3.78 3.58 7.39
CA THR A 162 -3.51 2.17 7.67
C THR A 162 -3.37 1.94 9.18
N PHE A 163 -2.60 2.76 9.87
CA PHE A 163 -2.40 2.66 11.32
C PHE A 163 -3.72 2.80 12.09
N VAL A 164 -4.52 3.82 11.77
CA VAL A 164 -5.85 4.04 12.38
C VAL A 164 -6.75 2.83 12.17
N LEU A 165 -6.78 2.29 10.95
CA LEU A 165 -7.56 1.09 10.63
C LEU A 165 -7.13 -0.11 11.47
N TYR A 166 -5.83 -0.37 11.58
CA TYR A 166 -5.31 -1.48 12.40
C TYR A 166 -5.68 -1.31 13.88
N VAL A 167 -5.49 -0.11 14.45
CA VAL A 167 -5.82 0.16 15.86
C VAL A 167 -7.31 -0.06 16.13
N ILE A 168 -8.18 0.46 15.26
CA ILE A 168 -9.63 0.31 15.43
C ILE A 168 -10.04 -1.16 15.26
N MET A 169 -9.47 -1.87 14.27
CA MET A 169 -9.78 -3.30 14.07
C MET A 169 -9.32 -4.16 15.25
N ILE A 170 -8.14 -3.87 15.81
CA ILE A 170 -7.68 -4.55 17.04
C ILE A 170 -8.65 -4.28 18.19
N ALA A 171 -9.14 -3.04 18.34
CA ALA A 171 -10.14 -2.72 19.37
C ALA A 171 -11.45 -3.50 19.14
N PHE A 172 -11.92 -3.65 17.91
CA PHE A 172 -13.09 -4.48 17.59
C PHE A 172 -12.89 -5.97 17.89
N ILE A 173 -11.66 -6.46 17.69
CA ILE A 173 -11.32 -7.87 17.97
C ILE A 173 -11.26 -8.12 19.49
N LEU A 174 -10.59 -7.24 20.24
CA LEU A 174 -10.37 -7.42 21.68
C LEU A 174 -11.64 -7.18 22.52
N LEU A 175 -12.55 -6.34 22.02
CA LEU A 175 -13.75 -5.92 22.74
C LEU A 175 -15.00 -6.30 21.92
N PRO A 176 -15.40 -7.58 21.87
CA PRO A 176 -16.56 -8.01 21.09
C PRO A 176 -17.88 -7.38 21.55
N ASP A 177 -17.99 -7.02 22.85
CA ASP A 177 -19.19 -6.45 23.47
C ASP A 177 -19.18 -4.92 23.58
N ILE A 178 -18.52 -4.24 22.63
CA ILE A 178 -18.50 -2.76 22.60
C ILE A 178 -19.95 -2.21 22.51
N PRO A 179 -20.31 -1.23 23.38
CA PRO A 179 -21.59 -0.52 23.27
C PRO A 179 -21.84 0.03 21.86
N SER A 180 -23.10 -0.03 21.40
CA SER A 180 -23.47 0.37 20.03
C SER A 180 -23.02 1.79 19.66
N ASN A 181 -23.05 2.73 20.59
CA ASN A 181 -22.61 4.11 20.37
C ASN A 181 -21.11 4.19 20.06
N ILE A 182 -20.26 3.50 20.84
CA ILE A 182 -18.81 3.49 20.64
C ILE A 182 -18.48 2.75 19.34
N ARG A 183 -19.18 1.66 19.06
CA ARG A 183 -19.03 0.90 17.81
C ARG A 183 -19.31 1.77 16.58
N THR A 184 -20.37 2.58 16.61
CA THR A 184 -20.72 3.51 15.54
C THR A 184 -19.67 4.60 15.37
N ILE A 185 -19.13 5.13 16.46
CA ILE A 185 -18.04 6.13 16.42
C ILE A 185 -16.78 5.54 15.79
N LEU A 186 -16.37 4.36 16.20
CA LEU A 186 -15.19 3.68 15.65
C LEU A 186 -15.35 3.37 14.14
N PHE A 187 -16.56 2.93 13.75
CA PHE A 187 -16.92 2.72 12.35
C PHE A 187 -16.82 4.02 11.54
N ALA A 188 -17.40 5.13 12.05
CA ALA A 188 -17.33 6.43 11.40
C ALA A 188 -15.87 6.93 11.27
N LEU A 189 -15.04 6.74 12.29
CA LEU A 189 -13.62 7.09 12.24
C LEU A 189 -12.87 6.29 11.15
N CYS A 190 -13.13 4.98 11.01
CA CYS A 190 -12.59 4.19 9.92
C CYS A 190 -13.02 4.73 8.56
N LEU A 191 -14.31 5.00 8.39
CA LEU A 191 -14.86 5.50 7.12
C LEU A 191 -14.26 6.86 6.75
N ILE A 192 -14.20 7.80 7.70
CA ILE A 192 -13.58 9.12 7.50
C ILE A 192 -12.09 8.97 7.13
N SER A 193 -11.36 8.13 7.85
CA SER A 193 -9.92 7.89 7.57
C SER A 193 -9.69 7.35 6.16
N LEU A 194 -10.51 6.38 5.71
CA LEU A 194 -10.45 5.85 4.36
C LEU A 194 -10.80 6.91 3.31
N ALA A 195 -11.84 7.71 3.55
CA ALA A 195 -12.28 8.78 2.64
C ALA A 195 -11.21 9.87 2.51
N VAL A 196 -10.66 10.35 3.62
CA VAL A 196 -9.57 11.35 3.62
C VAL A 196 -8.36 10.83 2.85
N SER A 197 -7.93 9.60 3.12
CA SER A 197 -6.81 8.99 2.40
C SER A 197 -7.10 8.92 0.90
N PHE A 198 -8.30 8.50 0.50
CA PHE A 198 -8.70 8.41 -0.90
C PHE A 198 -8.67 9.77 -1.61
N ILE A 199 -9.29 10.79 -1.01
CA ILE A 199 -9.31 12.16 -1.55
C ILE A 199 -7.88 12.70 -1.72
N MET A 200 -6.99 12.47 -0.76
CA MET A 200 -5.61 12.93 -0.82
C MET A 200 -4.82 12.23 -1.94
N TYR A 201 -5.04 10.94 -2.18
CA TYR A 201 -4.42 10.25 -3.32
C TYR A 201 -4.91 10.80 -4.66
N ILE A 202 -6.22 10.99 -4.82
CA ILE A 202 -6.81 11.57 -6.05
C ILE A 202 -6.26 12.97 -6.33
N ARG A 203 -6.17 13.83 -5.29
CA ARG A 203 -5.59 15.18 -5.44
C ARG A 203 -4.15 15.15 -5.93
N ILE A 204 -3.31 14.28 -5.38
CA ILE A 204 -1.91 14.18 -5.80
C ILE A 204 -1.80 13.70 -7.23
N TYR A 205 -2.56 12.68 -7.61
CA TYR A 205 -2.57 12.21 -8.99
C TYR A 205 -3.05 13.30 -9.97
N ALA A 206 -4.07 14.06 -9.60
CA ALA A 206 -4.56 15.18 -10.40
C ALA A 206 -3.46 16.26 -10.59
N ILE A 207 -2.74 16.62 -9.53
CA ILE A 207 -1.62 17.58 -9.60
C ILE A 207 -0.51 17.03 -10.51
N MET A 208 -0.14 15.76 -10.39
CA MET A 208 0.90 15.17 -11.25
C MET A 208 0.54 15.20 -12.74
N ILE A 209 -0.73 14.93 -13.06
CA ILE A 209 -1.22 14.99 -14.45
C ILE A 209 -1.22 16.44 -14.96
N ALA A 210 -1.68 17.40 -14.14
CA ALA A 210 -1.72 18.81 -14.51
C ALA A 210 -0.31 19.39 -14.76
N ASP A 211 0.67 19.06 -13.90
CA ASP A 211 2.06 19.50 -14.08
C ASP A 211 2.70 18.94 -15.35
N THR A 212 2.38 17.68 -15.69
CA THR A 212 2.91 17.07 -16.92
C THR A 212 2.31 17.71 -18.16
N LYS A 213 1.02 18.06 -18.13
CA LYS A 213 0.35 18.75 -19.22
C LYS A 213 0.95 20.14 -19.43
N LYS A 214 1.16 20.94 -18.38
CA LYS A 214 1.78 22.26 -18.48
C LYS A 214 3.17 22.23 -19.11
N ARG A 215 4.01 21.26 -18.73
CA ARG A 215 5.36 21.10 -19.32
C ARG A 215 5.30 20.73 -20.79
N GLY A 216 4.38 19.87 -21.21
CA GLY A 216 4.17 19.55 -22.64
C GLY A 216 3.72 20.77 -23.46
N ASP A 217 2.87 21.62 -22.90
CA ASP A 217 2.39 22.84 -23.56
C ASP A 217 3.49 23.94 -23.64
N GLU A 218 4.45 23.97 -22.70
CA GLU A 218 5.61 24.87 -22.72
C GLU A 218 6.66 24.43 -23.76
N GLU A 219 6.94 23.12 -23.88
CA GLU A 219 7.82 22.59 -24.93
C GLU A 219 7.26 22.85 -26.34
N PHE A 220 5.94 22.85 -26.52
CA PHE A 220 5.30 23.10 -27.82
C PHE A 220 5.27 24.59 -28.23
N LYS A 221 5.43 25.51 -27.26
CA LYS A 221 5.47 26.97 -27.55
C LYS A 221 6.86 27.48 -27.90
N VAL A 222 7.89 26.65 -27.83
CA VAL A 222 9.29 27.00 -28.14
C VAL A 222 9.68 26.59 -29.57
N TYR A 223 8.78 25.95 -30.29
CA TYR A 223 8.88 25.64 -31.73
C TYR A 223 7.79 26.39 -32.50
#